data_ad3bd306ba15fa569e358152c71b2364
#
_entry.id   ad3bd306ba15fa569e358152c71b2364
#
_cell.length_a   1.000
_cell.length_b   1.000
_cell.length_c   1.000
_cell.angle_alpha   90.00
_cell.angle_beta   90.00
_cell.angle_gamma   90.00
#
_symmetry.space_group_name_H-M   'P 1'
#
loop_
_entity.id
_entity.type
_entity.pdbx_description
1 polymer ?
#
loop_
_entity_poly.entity_id
_entity_poly.type
_entity_poly.pdbx_seq_one_letter_code
_entity_poly.pdbx_strand_id
1 'polypeptide(L)'
;MNDARAGAEKLRSILVLFATLGTIAFNWLAAAGNVSGVTPEMISDKYPSMITPAGYAFAIWSLIYFGLAAFSIYQLLPANLMRFRPVRSLYIMSCALNCAWIYFWHQEQIAVCLAVIIGLSVTLLLINIKLRDSDSTAEAAMAKVPFGIYFGWVTAATLVNFAVLFVYMNVSLSASASTIAGVLLILLAAATGILARITLRSYFFPLAIAWALTAIAVKQSGQTFIVVAAAVGVVACLIASLSFVMTLNSTETRV
;
A
#
# COMPACT_ATOMS: atom_id res chain seq x y z
N MET A 1 9.01 35.66 0.77
CA MET A 1 8.23 34.63 1.51
C MET A 1 8.42 34.96 2.97
N ASN A 2 7.33 35.15 3.76
CA ASN A 2 7.45 35.59 5.16
C ASN A 2 8.18 34.51 5.98
N ASP A 3 9.19 34.89 6.76
CA ASP A 3 10.01 34.00 7.60
C ASP A 3 9.19 33.08 8.51
N ALA A 4 8.04 33.56 9.00
CA ALA A 4 7.10 32.78 9.78
C ALA A 4 6.52 31.59 9.01
N ARG A 5 6.26 31.72 7.70
CA ARG A 5 5.78 30.58 6.87
C ARG A 5 6.86 29.54 6.63
N ALA A 6 8.09 29.99 6.41
CA ALA A 6 9.23 29.08 6.24
C ALA A 6 9.50 28.30 7.55
N GLY A 7 9.41 28.96 8.71
CA GLY A 7 9.54 28.31 10.01
C GLY A 7 8.46 27.26 10.26
N ALA A 8 7.20 27.54 9.94
CA ALA A 8 6.11 26.59 10.08
C ALA A 8 6.28 25.35 9.18
N GLU A 9 6.75 25.52 7.94
CA GLU A 9 6.98 24.38 7.04
C GLU A 9 8.21 23.54 7.48
N LYS A 10 9.23 24.18 8.05
CA LYS A 10 10.36 23.48 8.64
C LYS A 10 9.91 22.62 9.84
N LEU A 11 9.07 23.15 10.71
CA LEU A 11 8.51 22.39 11.84
C LEU A 11 7.69 21.19 11.34
N ARG A 12 6.80 21.40 10.34
CA ARG A 12 6.03 20.30 9.75
C ARG A 12 6.91 19.23 9.11
N SER A 13 8.02 19.63 8.48
CA SER A 13 8.95 18.67 7.88
C SER A 13 9.66 17.81 8.93
N ILE A 14 9.94 18.36 10.10
CA ILE A 14 10.48 17.63 11.25
C ILE A 14 9.41 16.69 11.84
N LEU A 15 8.16 17.13 11.95
CA LEU A 15 7.05 16.27 12.42
C LEU A 15 6.84 15.07 11.50
N VAL A 16 7.04 15.21 10.18
CA VAL A 16 7.04 14.08 9.24
C VAL A 16 8.07 13.02 9.63
N LEU A 17 9.30 13.43 9.95
CA LEU A 17 10.35 12.49 10.37
C LEU A 17 9.96 11.75 11.66
N PHE A 18 9.47 12.46 12.67
CA PHE A 18 9.01 11.83 13.93
C PHE A 18 7.82 10.91 13.71
N ALA A 19 6.85 11.30 12.89
CA ALA A 19 5.72 10.45 12.52
C ALA A 19 6.19 9.15 11.84
N THR A 20 7.18 9.24 10.93
CA THR A 20 7.77 8.07 10.29
C THR A 20 8.44 7.15 11.28
N LEU A 21 9.32 7.69 12.14
CA LEU A 21 10.04 6.89 13.12
C LEU A 21 9.08 6.20 14.10
N GLY A 22 8.06 6.93 14.58
CA GLY A 22 7.02 6.38 15.45
C GLY A 22 6.22 5.27 14.77
N THR A 23 5.84 5.46 13.49
CA THR A 23 5.13 4.44 12.70
C THR A 23 6.00 3.19 12.51
N ILE A 24 7.26 3.33 12.12
CA ILE A 24 8.18 2.20 11.93
C ILE A 24 8.37 1.45 13.25
N ALA A 25 8.64 2.17 14.34
CA ALA A 25 8.84 1.55 15.66
C ALA A 25 7.60 0.79 16.13
N PHE A 26 6.41 1.38 16.02
CA PHE A 26 5.17 0.72 16.43
C PHE A 26 4.85 -0.52 15.60
N ASN A 27 5.01 -0.44 14.28
CA ASN A 27 4.78 -1.58 13.38
C ASN A 27 5.83 -2.67 13.57
N TRP A 28 7.08 -2.32 13.89
CA TRP A 28 8.10 -3.30 14.25
C TRP A 28 7.74 -4.06 15.54
N LEU A 29 7.26 -3.37 16.58
CA LEU A 29 6.76 -4.00 17.80
C LEU A 29 5.59 -4.94 17.52
N ALA A 30 4.66 -4.54 16.63
CA ALA A 30 3.53 -5.36 16.23
C ALA A 30 3.98 -6.61 15.46
N ALA A 31 4.89 -6.46 14.50
CA ALA A 31 5.45 -7.58 13.72
C ALA A 31 6.27 -8.56 14.58
N ALA A 32 6.89 -8.07 15.65
CA ALA A 32 7.59 -8.89 16.64
C ALA A 32 6.67 -9.58 17.67
N GLY A 33 5.33 -9.39 17.56
CA GLY A 33 4.36 -9.94 18.51
C GLY A 33 4.27 -9.20 19.85
N ASN A 34 4.95 -8.06 20.02
CA ASN A 34 5.02 -7.34 21.29
C ASN A 34 3.76 -6.53 21.63
N VAL A 35 2.78 -6.42 20.71
CA VAL A 35 1.52 -5.69 20.94
C VAL A 35 0.45 -6.59 21.57
N SER A 36 0.33 -7.84 21.10
CA SER A 36 -0.74 -8.76 21.57
C SER A 36 -0.28 -10.22 21.66
N GLY A 37 1.01 -10.50 21.59
CA GLY A 37 1.55 -11.87 21.59
C GLY A 37 1.46 -12.60 20.26
N VAL A 38 0.86 -11.99 19.24
CA VAL A 38 0.69 -12.55 17.89
C VAL A 38 1.19 -11.57 16.82
N THR A 39 1.51 -12.10 15.64
CA THR A 39 1.92 -11.28 14.50
C THR A 39 0.73 -10.93 13.60
N PRO A 40 0.81 -9.88 12.74
CA PRO A 40 -0.26 -9.53 11.82
C PRO A 40 -0.67 -10.67 10.87
N GLU A 41 0.29 -11.50 10.45
CA GLU A 41 0.03 -12.68 9.60
C GLU A 41 -0.74 -13.76 10.33
N MET A 42 -0.44 -14.01 11.62
CA MET A 42 -1.16 -14.98 12.44
C MET A 42 -2.63 -14.61 12.58
N ILE A 43 -2.95 -13.32 12.72
CA ILE A 43 -4.33 -12.82 12.75
C ILE A 43 -4.98 -13.01 11.37
N SER A 44 -4.27 -12.73 10.29
CA SER A 44 -4.76 -12.97 8.93
C SER A 44 -5.10 -14.45 8.70
N ASP A 45 -4.27 -15.37 9.19
CA ASP A 45 -4.48 -16.81 9.09
C ASP A 45 -5.62 -17.32 9.99
N LYS A 46 -5.98 -16.60 11.04
CA LYS A 46 -7.14 -16.91 11.90
C LYS A 46 -8.48 -16.72 11.17
N TYR A 47 -8.53 -15.84 10.17
CA TYR A 47 -9.72 -15.54 9.37
C TYR A 47 -9.51 -15.89 7.89
N PRO A 48 -9.36 -17.19 7.54
CA PRO A 48 -9.02 -17.61 6.19
C PRO A 48 -10.13 -17.30 5.20
N SER A 49 -9.77 -16.66 4.09
CA SER A 49 -10.64 -16.38 2.95
C SER A 49 -10.00 -16.87 1.65
N MET A 50 -10.73 -16.84 0.53
CA MET A 50 -10.20 -17.20 -0.79
C MET A 50 -9.10 -16.25 -1.30
N ILE A 51 -8.90 -15.11 -0.63
CA ILE A 51 -7.84 -14.14 -0.98
C ILE A 51 -6.87 -13.89 0.19
N THR A 52 -6.84 -14.77 1.20
CA THR A 52 -5.81 -14.72 2.25
C THR A 52 -4.44 -14.98 1.63
N PRO A 53 -3.47 -14.07 1.75
CA PRO A 53 -2.14 -14.24 1.18
C PRO A 53 -1.27 -15.15 2.06
N ALA A 54 -0.20 -15.73 1.49
CA ALA A 54 0.84 -16.39 2.26
C ALA A 54 1.59 -15.38 3.17
N GLY A 55 2.03 -15.82 4.34
CA GLY A 55 2.63 -14.95 5.38
C GLY A 55 3.80 -14.10 4.91
N TYR A 56 4.62 -14.60 3.97
CA TYR A 56 5.74 -13.83 3.41
C TYR A 56 5.31 -12.53 2.73
N ALA A 57 4.02 -12.40 2.34
CA ALA A 57 3.49 -11.17 1.74
C ALA A 57 3.71 -9.94 2.63
N PHE A 58 3.68 -10.12 3.95
CA PHE A 58 3.87 -9.05 4.91
C PHE A 58 5.30 -8.47 4.93
N ALA A 59 6.29 -9.17 4.33
CA ALA A 59 7.64 -8.65 4.16
C ALA A 59 7.71 -7.34 3.34
N ILE A 60 6.70 -7.06 2.52
CA ILE A 60 6.59 -5.80 1.75
C ILE A 60 6.60 -4.56 2.66
N TRP A 61 6.17 -4.68 3.93
CA TRP A 61 6.22 -3.58 4.87
C TRP A 61 7.65 -3.07 5.11
N SER A 62 8.65 -3.96 5.09
CA SER A 62 10.06 -3.55 5.20
C SER A 62 10.48 -2.63 4.05
N LEU A 63 10.06 -2.96 2.84
CA LEU A 63 10.31 -2.13 1.65
C LEU A 63 9.57 -0.78 1.73
N ILE A 64 8.30 -0.80 2.17
CA ILE A 64 7.50 0.40 2.36
C ILE A 64 8.17 1.32 3.39
N TYR A 65 8.53 0.81 4.56
CA TYR A 65 9.14 1.62 5.63
C TYR A 65 10.52 2.16 5.24
N PHE A 66 11.32 1.39 4.52
CA PHE A 66 12.57 1.90 3.94
C PHE A 66 12.31 3.10 3.01
N GLY A 67 11.34 2.97 2.11
CA GLY A 67 10.95 4.06 1.21
C GLY A 67 10.39 5.29 1.93
N LEU A 68 9.57 5.09 2.97
CA LEU A 68 9.04 6.18 3.78
C LEU A 68 10.12 6.90 4.61
N ALA A 69 11.11 6.16 5.12
CA ALA A 69 12.28 6.75 5.78
C ALA A 69 13.11 7.59 4.79
N ALA A 70 13.37 7.09 3.58
CA ALA A 70 14.05 7.81 2.53
C ALA A 70 13.30 9.09 2.14
N PHE A 71 11.97 9.01 1.95
CA PHE A 71 11.13 10.19 1.71
C PHE A 71 11.21 11.21 2.85
N SER A 72 11.15 10.75 4.10
CA SER A 72 11.17 11.62 5.28
C SER A 72 12.47 12.42 5.39
N ILE A 73 13.59 11.85 4.96
CA ILE A 73 14.87 12.54 4.87
C ILE A 73 14.87 13.49 3.65
N TYR A 74 14.46 13.00 2.49
CA TYR A 74 14.48 13.75 1.24
C TYR A 74 13.65 15.05 1.31
N GLN A 75 12.47 15.00 1.94
CA GLN A 75 11.58 16.16 2.08
C GLN A 75 12.10 17.24 3.06
N LEU A 76 13.13 16.92 3.89
CA LEU A 76 13.80 17.88 4.79
C LEU A 76 14.76 18.82 4.04
N LEU A 77 15.22 18.43 2.85
CA LEU A 77 16.17 19.24 2.09
C LEU A 77 15.57 20.63 1.78
N PRO A 78 16.35 21.71 1.92
CA PRO A 78 15.85 23.08 1.71
C PRO A 78 15.14 23.28 0.36
N ALA A 79 15.69 22.67 -0.72
CA ALA A 79 15.10 22.72 -2.06
C ALA A 79 13.68 22.07 -2.12
N ASN A 80 13.41 21.10 -1.25
CA ASN A 80 12.19 20.32 -1.24
C ASN A 80 11.13 20.83 -0.25
N LEU A 81 11.49 21.83 0.57
CA LEU A 81 10.65 22.29 1.66
C LEU A 81 9.27 22.76 1.19
N MET A 82 9.21 23.48 0.07
CA MET A 82 7.94 23.99 -0.49
C MET A 82 7.27 22.97 -1.40
N ARG A 83 8.04 22.12 -2.08
CA ARG A 83 7.53 21.11 -3.01
C ARG A 83 6.60 20.10 -2.30
N PHE A 84 7.00 19.62 -1.12
CA PHE A 84 6.23 18.62 -0.37
C PHE A 84 5.26 19.20 0.67
N ARG A 85 5.11 20.52 0.73
CA ARG A 85 4.10 21.17 1.59
C ARG A 85 2.69 20.56 1.46
N PRO A 86 2.15 20.30 0.24
CA PRO A 86 0.80 19.75 0.07
C PRO A 86 0.66 18.29 0.54
N VAL A 87 1.78 17.58 0.72
CA VAL A 87 1.80 16.15 1.06
C VAL A 87 1.95 15.92 2.55
N ARG A 88 2.67 16.80 3.29
CA ARG A 88 3.06 16.56 4.68
C ARG A 88 1.91 16.23 5.63
N SER A 89 0.83 17.01 5.59
CA SER A 89 -0.32 16.77 6.48
C SER A 89 -1.01 15.44 6.16
N LEU A 90 -1.17 15.11 4.88
CA LEU A 90 -1.70 13.82 4.45
C LEU A 90 -0.79 12.67 4.86
N TYR A 91 0.53 12.87 4.78
CA TYR A 91 1.50 11.86 5.20
C TYR A 91 1.43 11.59 6.71
N ILE A 92 1.41 12.62 7.54
CA ILE A 92 1.24 12.47 9.00
C ILE A 92 -0.09 11.76 9.30
N MET A 93 -1.17 12.10 8.60
CA MET A 93 -2.45 11.40 8.70
C MET A 93 -2.31 9.92 8.32
N SER A 94 -1.59 9.61 7.23
CA SER A 94 -1.36 8.20 6.83
C SER A 94 -0.57 7.42 7.88
N CYS A 95 0.40 8.03 8.55
CA CYS A 95 1.12 7.44 9.67
C CYS A 95 0.18 7.12 10.85
N ALA A 96 -0.68 8.06 11.23
CA ALA A 96 -1.65 7.86 12.30
C ALA A 96 -2.67 6.76 11.96
N LEU A 97 -3.21 6.75 10.73
CA LEU A 97 -4.15 5.71 10.26
C LEU A 97 -3.48 4.34 10.16
N ASN A 98 -2.21 4.27 9.76
CA ASN A 98 -1.45 3.02 9.71
C ASN A 98 -1.28 2.43 11.13
N CYS A 99 -0.86 3.25 12.10
CA CYS A 99 -0.74 2.82 13.49
C CYS A 99 -2.10 2.41 14.09
N ALA A 100 -3.16 3.16 13.78
CA ALA A 100 -4.52 2.83 14.22
C ALA A 100 -4.98 1.49 13.63
N TRP A 101 -4.75 1.28 12.31
CA TRP A 101 -5.10 0.03 11.65
C TRP A 101 -4.40 -1.17 12.30
N ILE A 102 -3.07 -1.12 12.51
CA ILE A 102 -2.34 -2.24 13.10
C ILE A 102 -2.74 -2.48 14.55
N TYR A 103 -3.04 -1.41 15.31
CA TYR A 103 -3.55 -1.54 16.68
C TYR A 103 -4.90 -2.27 16.71
N PHE A 104 -5.89 -1.81 15.94
CA PHE A 104 -7.22 -2.44 15.90
C PHE A 104 -7.16 -3.85 15.29
N TRP A 105 -6.22 -4.13 14.38
CA TRP A 105 -5.98 -5.47 13.86
C TRP A 105 -5.58 -6.44 14.97
N HIS A 106 -4.66 -6.03 15.85
CA HIS A 106 -4.25 -6.81 17.03
C HIS A 106 -5.33 -6.93 18.11
N GLN A 107 -6.29 -6.03 18.13
CA GLN A 107 -7.48 -6.12 19.00
C GLN A 107 -8.63 -6.90 18.32
N GLU A 108 -8.43 -7.43 17.13
CA GLU A 108 -9.43 -8.14 16.33
C GLU A 108 -10.73 -7.34 16.09
N GLN A 109 -10.65 -6.01 16.11
CA GLN A 109 -11.78 -5.13 15.80
C GLN A 109 -11.92 -4.97 14.28
N ILE A 110 -12.28 -6.06 13.58
CA ILE A 110 -12.19 -6.19 12.12
C ILE A 110 -13.01 -5.13 11.38
N ALA A 111 -14.22 -4.80 11.86
CA ALA A 111 -15.04 -3.75 11.22
C ALA A 111 -14.38 -2.35 11.31
N VAL A 112 -13.76 -2.04 12.47
CA VAL A 112 -13.00 -0.78 12.65
C VAL A 112 -11.76 -0.80 11.76
N CYS A 113 -11.06 -1.93 11.66
CA CYS A 113 -9.92 -2.09 10.76
C CYS A 113 -10.29 -1.76 9.32
N LEU A 114 -11.42 -2.27 8.82
CA LEU A 114 -11.87 -1.99 7.46
C LEU A 114 -12.14 -0.49 7.26
N ALA A 115 -12.81 0.17 8.21
CA ALA A 115 -13.05 1.61 8.11
C ALA A 115 -11.74 2.42 8.11
N VAL A 116 -10.80 2.07 8.98
CA VAL A 116 -9.50 2.76 9.10
C VAL A 116 -8.65 2.54 7.85
N ILE A 117 -8.59 1.31 7.31
CA ILE A 117 -7.77 1.04 6.11
C ILE A 117 -8.37 1.67 4.84
N ILE A 118 -9.69 1.84 4.76
CA ILE A 118 -10.34 2.64 3.72
C ILE A 118 -9.90 4.11 3.84
N GLY A 119 -9.92 4.69 5.04
CA GLY A 119 -9.42 6.04 5.30
C GLY A 119 -7.94 6.20 4.92
N LEU A 120 -7.11 5.19 5.22
CA LEU A 120 -5.71 5.14 4.81
C LEU A 120 -5.58 5.07 3.28
N SER A 121 -6.38 4.23 2.60
CA SER A 121 -6.40 4.13 1.14
C SER A 121 -6.75 5.46 0.48
N VAL A 122 -7.78 6.15 0.97
CA VAL A 122 -8.18 7.48 0.48
C VAL A 122 -7.05 8.52 0.70
N THR A 123 -6.43 8.49 1.87
CA THR A 123 -5.30 9.40 2.19
C THR A 123 -4.12 9.17 1.24
N LEU A 124 -3.78 7.90 0.96
CA LEU A 124 -2.71 7.54 0.04
C LEU A 124 -3.07 7.87 -1.42
N LEU A 125 -4.33 7.72 -1.82
CA LEU A 125 -4.80 8.19 -3.13
C LEU A 125 -4.55 9.69 -3.29
N LEU A 126 -4.92 10.51 -2.30
CA LEU A 126 -4.70 11.96 -2.33
C LEU A 126 -3.21 12.32 -2.39
N ILE A 127 -2.34 11.57 -1.70
CA ILE A 127 -0.88 11.74 -1.79
C ILE A 127 -0.41 11.41 -3.21
N ASN A 128 -0.81 10.27 -3.78
CA ASN A 128 -0.39 9.86 -5.13
C ASN A 128 -0.90 10.82 -6.22
N ILE A 129 -2.08 11.42 -6.07
CA ILE A 129 -2.57 12.49 -6.96
C ILE A 129 -1.62 13.69 -6.93
N LYS A 130 -1.16 14.12 -5.73
CA LYS A 130 -0.24 15.25 -5.58
C LYS A 130 1.19 14.95 -6.08
N LEU A 131 1.56 13.68 -6.11
CA LEU A 131 2.85 13.18 -6.58
C LEU A 131 2.79 12.65 -8.03
N ARG A 132 1.66 12.81 -8.71
CA ARG A 132 1.44 12.27 -10.06
C ARG A 132 2.52 12.73 -11.04
N ASP A 133 2.83 14.01 -11.02
CA ASP A 133 3.84 14.63 -11.88
C ASP A 133 5.07 14.95 -11.00
N SER A 134 6.16 14.25 -11.24
CA SER A 134 7.44 14.46 -10.56
C SER A 134 8.35 15.35 -11.42
N ASP A 135 9.03 16.29 -10.76
CA ASP A 135 9.89 17.27 -11.44
C ASP A 135 11.31 16.73 -11.71
N SER A 136 11.67 15.59 -11.10
CA SER A 136 12.99 14.98 -11.26
C SER A 136 12.99 13.46 -10.98
N THR A 137 14.04 12.79 -11.47
CA THR A 137 14.29 11.37 -11.19
C THR A 137 14.45 11.12 -9.67
N ALA A 138 15.11 12.05 -8.97
CA ALA A 138 15.26 11.95 -7.51
C ALA A 138 13.92 12.05 -6.79
N GLU A 139 13.04 12.95 -7.18
CA GLU A 139 11.66 13.03 -6.64
C GLU A 139 10.87 11.76 -6.95
N ALA A 140 10.99 11.26 -8.19
CA ALA A 140 10.33 10.01 -8.56
C ALA A 140 10.79 8.85 -7.66
N ALA A 141 12.10 8.68 -7.47
CA ALA A 141 12.67 7.61 -6.65
C ALA A 141 12.35 7.76 -5.16
N MET A 142 12.45 8.98 -4.60
CA MET A 142 12.35 9.22 -3.15
C MET A 142 10.90 9.47 -2.66
N ALA A 143 9.98 9.80 -3.57
CA ALA A 143 8.58 10.06 -3.21
C ALA A 143 7.61 9.19 -3.99
N LYS A 144 7.57 9.29 -5.31
CA LYS A 144 6.55 8.61 -6.13
C LYS A 144 6.61 7.09 -6.03
N VAL A 145 7.82 6.51 -6.01
CA VAL A 145 8.04 5.06 -5.86
C VAL A 145 7.52 4.55 -4.51
N PRO A 146 7.99 5.07 -3.35
CA PRO A 146 7.52 4.62 -2.05
C PRO A 146 6.00 4.72 -1.87
N PHE A 147 5.41 5.85 -2.24
CA PHE A 147 3.97 6.03 -2.10
C PHE A 147 3.16 5.20 -3.10
N GLY A 148 3.71 4.88 -4.27
CA GLY A 148 3.10 3.95 -5.22
C GLY A 148 3.03 2.53 -4.67
N ILE A 149 4.14 2.01 -4.11
CA ILE A 149 4.20 0.70 -3.46
C ILE A 149 3.26 0.66 -2.26
N TYR A 150 3.33 1.67 -1.39
CA TYR A 150 2.51 1.75 -0.19
C TYR A 150 1.01 1.75 -0.52
N PHE A 151 0.59 2.57 -1.48
CA PHE A 151 -0.81 2.64 -1.88
C PHE A 151 -1.29 1.33 -2.54
N GLY A 152 -0.47 0.71 -3.40
CA GLY A 152 -0.80 -0.58 -4.02
C GLY A 152 -0.98 -1.68 -2.97
N TRP A 153 -0.07 -1.78 -2.00
CA TRP A 153 -0.17 -2.74 -0.90
C TRP A 153 -1.42 -2.51 -0.04
N VAL A 154 -1.69 -1.26 0.37
CA VAL A 154 -2.86 -0.92 1.18
C VAL A 154 -4.17 -1.17 0.41
N THR A 155 -4.19 -0.98 -0.91
CA THR A 155 -5.36 -1.33 -1.74
C THR A 155 -5.61 -2.84 -1.71
N ALA A 156 -4.60 -3.67 -1.91
CA ALA A 156 -4.74 -5.12 -1.78
C ALA A 156 -5.18 -5.53 -0.36
N ALA A 157 -4.55 -4.95 0.66
CA ALA A 157 -4.89 -5.20 2.06
C ALA A 157 -6.32 -4.77 2.39
N THR A 158 -6.87 -3.71 1.77
CA THR A 158 -8.26 -3.28 1.94
C THR A 158 -9.22 -4.36 1.44
N LEU A 159 -8.95 -4.97 0.28
CA LEU A 159 -9.76 -6.06 -0.26
C LEU A 159 -9.67 -7.32 0.61
N VAL A 160 -8.49 -7.62 1.15
CA VAL A 160 -8.32 -8.72 2.12
C VAL A 160 -9.08 -8.42 3.40
N ASN A 161 -9.01 -7.22 3.97
CA ASN A 161 -9.78 -6.82 5.16
C ASN A 161 -11.29 -6.93 4.92
N PHE A 162 -11.77 -6.58 3.71
CA PHE A 162 -13.16 -6.77 3.33
C PHE A 162 -13.55 -8.27 3.39
N ALA A 163 -12.75 -9.16 2.79
CA ALA A 163 -13.01 -10.59 2.84
C ALA A 163 -12.93 -11.16 4.26
N VAL A 164 -11.97 -10.71 5.06
CA VAL A 164 -11.83 -11.08 6.49
C VAL A 164 -13.05 -10.67 7.30
N LEU A 165 -13.66 -9.50 7.02
CA LEU A 165 -14.89 -9.07 7.71
C LEU A 165 -16.04 -10.07 7.51
N PHE A 166 -16.22 -10.61 6.30
CA PHE A 166 -17.26 -11.61 6.04
C PHE A 166 -17.01 -12.91 6.84
N VAL A 167 -15.77 -13.36 6.92
CA VAL A 167 -15.39 -14.51 7.73
C VAL A 167 -15.65 -14.23 9.22
N TYR A 168 -15.22 -13.08 9.70
CA TYR A 168 -15.43 -12.62 11.09
C TYR A 168 -16.91 -12.55 11.46
N MET A 169 -17.77 -12.10 10.56
CA MET A 169 -19.23 -12.03 10.75
C MET A 169 -19.92 -13.40 10.60
N ASN A 170 -19.18 -14.48 10.37
CA ASN A 170 -19.68 -15.83 10.13
C ASN A 170 -20.71 -15.90 8.97
N VAL A 171 -20.52 -15.09 7.93
CA VAL A 171 -21.35 -15.15 6.72
C VAL A 171 -21.03 -16.44 5.98
N SER A 172 -21.96 -17.40 6.02
CA SER A 172 -21.83 -18.67 5.32
C SER A 172 -22.14 -18.52 3.84
N LEU A 173 -21.10 -18.65 3.01
CA LEU A 173 -21.23 -18.75 1.56
C LEU A 173 -21.03 -20.20 1.13
N SER A 174 -21.71 -20.62 0.06
CA SER A 174 -21.38 -21.89 -0.58
C SER A 174 -19.93 -21.86 -1.12
N ALA A 175 -19.30 -23.01 -1.31
CA ALA A 175 -17.94 -23.11 -1.84
C ALA A 175 -17.81 -22.38 -3.20
N SER A 176 -18.82 -22.53 -4.08
CA SER A 176 -18.85 -21.83 -5.36
C SER A 176 -18.96 -20.31 -5.21
N ALA A 177 -19.83 -19.84 -4.31
CA ALA A 177 -19.99 -18.39 -4.06
C ALA A 177 -18.72 -17.78 -3.48
N SER A 178 -18.03 -18.47 -2.56
CA SER A 178 -16.74 -18.04 -1.99
C SER A 178 -15.66 -17.94 -3.08
N THR A 179 -15.60 -18.94 -3.97
CA THR A 179 -14.63 -18.93 -5.10
C THR A 179 -14.92 -17.78 -6.06
N ILE A 180 -16.19 -17.56 -6.45
CA ILE A 180 -16.59 -16.45 -7.32
C ILE A 180 -16.23 -15.11 -6.68
N ALA A 181 -16.56 -14.91 -5.41
CA ALA A 181 -16.22 -13.69 -4.68
C ALA A 181 -14.70 -13.47 -4.65
N GLY A 182 -13.90 -14.51 -4.39
CA GLY A 182 -12.44 -14.43 -4.41
C GLY A 182 -11.90 -14.03 -5.79
N VAL A 183 -12.38 -14.65 -6.87
CA VAL A 183 -11.99 -14.32 -8.24
C VAL A 183 -12.34 -12.85 -8.56
N LEU A 184 -13.54 -12.39 -8.20
CA LEU A 184 -13.96 -11.00 -8.43
C LEU A 184 -13.06 -9.99 -7.68
N LEU A 185 -12.68 -10.28 -6.44
CA LEU A 185 -11.79 -9.42 -5.66
C LEU A 185 -10.37 -9.39 -6.24
N ILE A 186 -9.86 -10.51 -6.75
CA ILE A 186 -8.58 -10.59 -7.46
C ILE A 186 -8.60 -9.76 -8.73
N LEU A 187 -9.64 -9.90 -9.55
CA LEU A 187 -9.79 -9.12 -10.77
C LEU A 187 -9.96 -7.63 -10.49
N LEU A 188 -10.69 -7.28 -9.42
CA LEU A 188 -10.81 -5.89 -8.96
C LEU A 188 -9.43 -5.34 -8.54
N ALA A 189 -8.63 -6.10 -7.78
CA ALA A 189 -7.27 -5.70 -7.43
C ALA A 189 -6.42 -5.43 -8.67
N ALA A 190 -6.42 -6.33 -9.65
CA ALA A 190 -5.69 -6.17 -10.91
C ALA A 190 -6.17 -4.93 -11.70
N ALA A 191 -7.49 -4.73 -11.78
CA ALA A 191 -8.07 -3.55 -12.44
C ALA A 191 -7.63 -2.24 -11.76
N THR A 192 -7.57 -2.18 -10.42
CA THR A 192 -7.03 -1.00 -9.71
C THR A 192 -5.56 -0.77 -10.04
N GLY A 193 -4.76 -1.84 -10.24
CA GLY A 193 -3.36 -1.76 -10.67
C GLY A 193 -3.21 -1.07 -12.03
N ILE A 194 -4.00 -1.50 -13.00
CA ILE A 194 -4.02 -0.92 -14.35
C ILE A 194 -4.52 0.53 -14.30
N LEU A 195 -5.61 0.78 -13.58
CA LEU A 195 -6.19 2.11 -13.45
C LEU A 195 -5.21 3.11 -12.81
N ALA A 196 -4.52 2.73 -11.73
CA ALA A 196 -3.53 3.56 -11.08
C ALA A 196 -2.32 3.85 -12.00
N ARG A 197 -1.93 2.89 -12.86
CA ARG A 197 -0.90 3.13 -13.88
C ARG A 197 -1.32 4.21 -14.86
N ILE A 198 -2.55 4.19 -15.31
CA ILE A 198 -3.07 5.13 -16.31
C ILE A 198 -3.34 6.50 -15.67
N THR A 199 -4.05 6.54 -14.55
CA THR A 199 -4.55 7.79 -13.95
C THR A 199 -3.53 8.50 -13.07
N LEU A 200 -2.77 7.74 -12.26
CA LEU A 200 -1.78 8.27 -11.33
C LEU A 200 -0.35 8.23 -11.90
N ARG A 201 -0.16 7.65 -13.09
CA ARG A 201 1.16 7.44 -13.71
C ARG A 201 2.12 6.70 -12.77
N SER A 202 1.58 5.81 -11.92
CA SER A 202 2.35 5.03 -10.96
C SER A 202 2.72 3.67 -11.53
N TYR A 203 4.02 3.42 -11.73
CA TYR A 203 4.52 2.12 -12.22
C TYR A 203 4.67 1.10 -11.10
N PHE A 204 4.80 1.56 -9.85
CA PHE A 204 5.10 0.72 -8.70
C PHE A 204 3.85 0.28 -7.93
N PHE A 205 2.71 0.96 -8.12
CA PHE A 205 1.44 0.51 -7.59
C PHE A 205 1.05 -0.88 -8.12
N PRO A 206 1.04 -1.14 -9.45
CA PRO A 206 0.74 -2.47 -9.97
C PRO A 206 1.73 -3.55 -9.50
N LEU A 207 3.00 -3.22 -9.25
CA LEU A 207 3.97 -4.18 -8.69
C LEU A 207 3.58 -4.64 -7.28
N ALA A 208 3.10 -3.74 -6.44
CA ALA A 208 2.62 -4.12 -5.11
C ALA A 208 1.35 -4.98 -5.18
N ILE A 209 0.45 -4.72 -6.13
CA ILE A 209 -0.70 -5.60 -6.40
C ILE A 209 -0.20 -6.98 -6.88
N ALA A 210 0.73 -7.03 -7.84
CA ALA A 210 1.29 -8.29 -8.33
C ALA A 210 1.93 -9.11 -7.20
N TRP A 211 2.66 -8.47 -6.28
CA TRP A 211 3.20 -9.12 -5.08
C TRP A 211 2.10 -9.76 -4.23
N ALA A 212 1.03 -9.02 -3.92
CA ALA A 212 -0.10 -9.53 -3.14
C ALA A 212 -0.79 -10.70 -3.84
N LEU A 213 -1.09 -10.57 -5.14
CA LEU A 213 -1.72 -11.64 -5.94
C LEU A 213 -0.85 -12.90 -6.04
N THR A 214 0.47 -12.75 -6.15
CA THR A 214 1.41 -13.89 -6.11
C THR A 214 1.32 -14.62 -4.76
N ALA A 215 1.28 -13.88 -3.66
CA ALA A 215 1.16 -14.48 -2.33
C ALA A 215 -0.21 -15.16 -2.10
N ILE A 216 -1.29 -14.62 -2.69
CA ILE A 216 -2.60 -15.27 -2.70
C ILE A 216 -2.52 -16.58 -3.51
N ALA A 217 -1.95 -16.58 -4.72
CA ALA A 217 -1.80 -17.78 -5.53
C ALA A 217 -1.02 -18.88 -4.81
N VAL A 218 0.05 -18.54 -4.10
CA VAL A 218 0.85 -19.49 -3.31
C VAL A 218 0.04 -20.08 -2.16
N LYS A 219 -0.66 -19.26 -1.38
CA LYS A 219 -1.49 -19.72 -0.24
C LYS A 219 -2.64 -20.61 -0.71
N GLN A 220 -3.26 -20.28 -1.84
CA GLN A 220 -4.45 -20.91 -2.40
C GLN A 220 -4.11 -21.94 -3.49
N SER A 221 -2.93 -22.56 -3.46
CA SER A 221 -2.41 -23.46 -4.52
C SER A 221 -3.34 -24.63 -4.86
N GLY A 222 -4.20 -25.06 -3.93
CA GLY A 222 -5.24 -26.08 -4.18
C GLY A 222 -6.52 -25.56 -4.86
N GLN A 223 -6.65 -24.25 -5.08
CA GLN A 223 -7.86 -23.61 -5.63
C GLN A 223 -7.62 -23.10 -7.05
N THR A 224 -7.82 -23.98 -8.05
CA THR A 224 -7.45 -23.72 -9.46
C THR A 224 -7.96 -22.38 -9.98
N PHE A 225 -9.23 -22.03 -9.75
CA PHE A 225 -9.80 -20.77 -10.25
C PHE A 225 -9.16 -19.53 -9.61
N ILE A 226 -8.83 -19.60 -8.33
CA ILE A 226 -8.13 -18.51 -7.60
C ILE A 226 -6.71 -18.36 -8.14
N VAL A 227 -5.97 -19.46 -8.31
CA VAL A 227 -4.60 -19.45 -8.86
C VAL A 227 -4.58 -18.88 -10.27
N VAL A 228 -5.49 -19.32 -11.15
CA VAL A 228 -5.58 -18.80 -12.53
C VAL A 228 -5.91 -17.33 -12.54
N ALA A 229 -6.91 -16.89 -11.78
CA ALA A 229 -7.27 -15.48 -11.70
C ALA A 229 -6.11 -14.61 -11.17
N ALA A 230 -5.41 -15.09 -10.13
CA ALA A 230 -4.25 -14.40 -9.58
C ALA A 230 -3.10 -14.34 -10.58
N ALA A 231 -2.80 -15.43 -11.31
CA ALA A 231 -1.77 -15.45 -12.34
C ALA A 231 -2.07 -14.44 -13.47
N VAL A 232 -3.31 -14.40 -13.96
CA VAL A 232 -3.75 -13.42 -14.97
C VAL A 232 -3.58 -12.00 -14.42
N GLY A 233 -3.99 -11.74 -13.17
CA GLY A 233 -3.83 -10.45 -12.51
C GLY A 233 -2.37 -10.03 -12.35
N VAL A 234 -1.49 -10.96 -11.98
CA VAL A 234 -0.03 -10.72 -11.88
C VAL A 234 0.52 -10.31 -13.24
N VAL A 235 0.24 -11.08 -14.29
CA VAL A 235 0.72 -10.79 -15.67
C VAL A 235 0.23 -9.41 -16.11
N ALA A 236 -1.05 -9.10 -15.91
CA ALA A 236 -1.63 -7.80 -16.28
C ALA A 236 -0.95 -6.63 -15.53
N CYS A 237 -0.69 -6.78 -14.23
CA CYS A 237 0.00 -5.78 -13.42
C CYS A 237 1.48 -5.63 -13.82
N LEU A 238 2.17 -6.72 -14.16
CA LEU A 238 3.55 -6.68 -14.65
C LEU A 238 3.63 -5.97 -16.01
N ILE A 239 2.73 -6.27 -16.94
CA ILE A 239 2.64 -5.55 -18.24
C ILE A 239 2.42 -4.05 -18.00
N ALA A 240 1.49 -3.68 -17.11
CA ALA A 240 1.24 -2.29 -16.76
C ALA A 240 2.50 -1.60 -16.21
N SER A 241 3.28 -2.29 -15.38
CA SER A 241 4.53 -1.77 -14.80
C SER A 241 5.65 -1.67 -15.82
N LEU A 242 5.82 -2.69 -16.68
CA LEU A 242 6.87 -2.72 -17.71
C LEU A 242 6.63 -1.69 -18.83
N SER A 243 5.42 -1.18 -18.99
CA SER A 243 5.13 -0.06 -19.91
C SER A 243 5.99 1.19 -19.64
N PHE A 244 6.67 1.25 -18.50
CA PHE A 244 7.72 2.23 -18.19
C PHE A 244 8.94 2.10 -19.12
N VAL A 245 9.43 0.87 -19.31
CA VAL A 245 10.63 0.62 -20.14
C VAL A 245 10.38 1.02 -21.61
N MET A 246 9.17 0.74 -22.11
CA MET A 246 8.77 1.10 -23.47
C MET A 246 8.70 2.63 -23.68
N THR A 247 8.35 3.38 -22.63
CA THR A 247 8.27 4.85 -22.70
C THR A 247 9.66 5.51 -22.68
N LEU A 248 10.64 4.92 -21.98
CA LEU A 248 12.03 5.39 -21.96
C LEU A 248 12.67 5.25 -23.34
N ASN A 249 12.49 4.11 -23.99
CA ASN A 249 13.07 3.85 -25.32
C ASN A 249 12.47 4.75 -26.42
N SER A 250 11.23 5.21 -26.27
CA SER A 250 10.61 6.12 -27.26
C SER A 250 11.09 7.57 -27.15
N THR A 251 11.70 7.98 -26.05
CA THR A 251 12.31 9.31 -25.88
C THR A 251 13.72 9.40 -26.43
N GLU A 252 14.48 8.30 -26.43
CA GLU A 252 15.83 8.27 -27.00
C GLU A 252 15.86 8.24 -28.54
N THR A 253 14.77 7.81 -29.18
CA THR A 253 14.69 7.76 -30.67
C THR A 253 14.23 9.08 -31.31
N ARG A 254 14.07 10.16 -30.52
CA ARG A 254 13.65 11.49 -31.01
C ARG A 254 14.75 12.58 -30.88
N VAL A 255 16.03 12.19 -30.85
CA VAL A 255 17.18 13.13 -30.90
C VAL A 255 17.86 13.03 -32.26
#